data_5b7f06a07ad983887f28bcf0ca11b0b0
#
_entry.id   5b7f06a07ad983887f28bcf0ca11b0b0
#
_cell.length_a   1.000
_cell.length_b   1.000
_cell.length_c   1.000
_cell.angle_alpha   90.00
_cell.angle_beta   90.00
_cell.angle_gamma   90.00
#
_symmetry.space_group_name_H-M   'P 1'
#
loop_
_entity.id
_entity.type
_entity.pdbx_description
1 polymer ?
#
loop_
_entity_poly.entity_id
_entity_poly.type
_entity_poly.pdbx_seq_one_letter_code
_entity_poly.pdbx_strand_id
1 'polypeptide(L)'
;DSSTSRGLGDVYKRQVWNVMQRLGERISEEEEHAVKQMHADQSEGKKEIPVLFEEMDGVWLSMQDEQHKKMKKQEMKVFTMYEGWDAEKEKQGRSSLVGKTMLAGMEKSKKFHEKREACICKKYDADEIGQRILNGDGGSWIYEPYDPEAIFQLDRYHVYQEITGKIRDKKAQREIRELFDTGKPEEMLEYIQIYATSVESPDEKDKSSQKAWELYQYLEHNREGLLPYDKRGIKIA
;
A
#
# COMPACT_ATOMS: atom_id res chain seq x y z
N ASP A 1 -49.61 9.14 4.58
CA ASP A 1 -48.82 7.97 5.12
C ASP A 1 -47.35 7.95 4.76
N SER A 2 -46.74 9.14 4.62
CA SER A 2 -45.30 9.23 4.31
C SER A 2 -44.39 9.19 5.58
N SER A 3 -44.96 9.24 6.78
CA SER A 3 -44.21 9.26 8.05
C SER A 3 -43.77 7.87 8.52
N THR A 4 -44.54 6.83 8.20
CA THR A 4 -44.25 5.44 8.61
C THR A 4 -43.07 4.81 7.83
N SER A 5 -42.92 5.16 6.54
CA SER A 5 -41.82 4.65 5.72
C SER A 5 -40.44 5.25 6.09
N ARG A 6 -40.42 6.51 6.55
CA ARG A 6 -39.16 7.14 7.06
C ARG A 6 -38.69 6.51 8.37
N GLY A 7 -39.60 6.19 9.28
CA GLY A 7 -39.28 5.55 10.54
C GLY A 7 -38.67 4.15 10.40
N LEU A 8 -39.20 3.34 9.47
CA LEU A 8 -38.65 2.00 9.17
C LEU A 8 -37.24 2.07 8.54
N GLY A 9 -36.99 3.03 7.65
CA GLY A 9 -35.68 3.24 7.07
C GLY A 9 -34.61 3.62 8.11
N ASP A 10 -34.97 4.45 9.08
CA ASP A 10 -34.04 4.88 10.13
C ASP A 10 -33.78 3.78 11.17
N VAL A 11 -34.77 2.96 11.49
CA VAL A 11 -34.59 1.77 12.36
C VAL A 11 -33.64 0.77 11.69
N TYR A 12 -33.83 0.51 10.40
CA TYR A 12 -32.97 -0.40 9.64
C TYR A 12 -31.52 0.12 9.56
N LYS A 13 -31.31 1.38 9.25
CA LYS A 13 -29.99 2.02 9.26
C LYS A 13 -29.29 1.88 10.61
N ARG A 14 -30.00 2.13 11.71
CA ARG A 14 -29.46 1.98 13.08
C ARG A 14 -29.10 0.53 13.39
N GLN A 15 -29.92 -0.44 12.95
CA GLN A 15 -29.60 -1.87 13.14
C GLN A 15 -28.34 -2.26 12.39
N VAL A 16 -28.20 -1.87 11.11
CA VAL A 16 -27.00 -2.11 10.30
C VAL A 16 -25.79 -1.47 10.98
N TRP A 17 -25.90 -0.22 11.42
CA TRP A 17 -24.85 0.49 12.15
C TRP A 17 -24.39 -0.28 13.40
N ASN A 18 -25.33 -0.71 14.22
CA ASN A 18 -25.01 -1.46 15.45
C ASN A 18 -24.33 -2.82 15.15
N VAL A 19 -24.72 -3.50 14.08
CA VAL A 19 -24.07 -4.73 13.64
C VAL A 19 -22.64 -4.46 13.19
N MET A 20 -22.43 -3.40 12.39
CA MET A 20 -21.09 -3.01 11.93
C MET A 20 -20.17 -2.60 13.09
N GLN A 21 -20.70 -1.88 14.08
CA GLN A 21 -19.93 -1.53 15.28
C GLN A 21 -19.48 -2.76 16.06
N ARG A 22 -20.40 -3.68 16.36
CA ARG A 22 -20.07 -4.93 17.08
C ARG A 22 -19.09 -5.79 16.29
N LEU A 23 -19.20 -5.82 14.96
CA LEU A 23 -18.25 -6.52 14.12
C LEU A 23 -16.86 -5.89 14.20
N GLY A 24 -16.78 -4.56 14.15
CA GLY A 24 -15.52 -3.81 14.30
C GLY A 24 -14.87 -4.04 15.66
N GLU A 25 -15.65 -4.03 16.75
CA GLU A 25 -15.17 -4.33 18.10
C GLU A 25 -14.57 -5.74 18.18
N ARG A 26 -15.26 -6.75 17.65
CA ARG A 26 -14.77 -8.15 17.63
C ARG A 26 -13.50 -8.30 16.81
N ILE A 27 -13.44 -7.67 15.63
CA ILE A 27 -12.23 -7.69 14.79
C ILE A 27 -11.06 -7.08 15.57
N SER A 28 -11.27 -5.93 16.23
CA SER A 28 -10.23 -5.27 17.02
C SER A 28 -9.74 -6.14 18.19
N GLU A 29 -10.66 -6.84 18.90
CA GLU A 29 -10.31 -7.77 19.97
C GLU A 29 -9.50 -8.96 19.43
N GLU A 30 -9.88 -9.52 18.29
CA GLU A 30 -9.15 -10.63 17.65
C GLU A 30 -7.74 -10.20 17.20
N GLU A 31 -7.59 -8.99 16.66
CA GLU A 31 -6.30 -8.41 16.28
C GLU A 31 -5.39 -8.19 17.50
N GLU A 32 -5.94 -7.63 18.59
CA GLU A 32 -5.18 -7.45 19.83
C GLU A 32 -4.78 -8.77 20.48
N HIS A 33 -5.64 -9.78 20.39
CA HIS A 33 -5.32 -11.13 20.85
C HIS A 33 -4.18 -11.74 20.03
N ALA A 34 -4.22 -11.62 18.70
CA ALA A 34 -3.16 -12.12 17.81
C ALA A 34 -1.81 -11.43 18.10
N VAL A 35 -1.79 -10.11 18.37
CA VAL A 35 -0.57 -9.40 18.77
C VAL A 35 -0.01 -9.96 20.08
N LYS A 36 -0.86 -10.25 21.08
CA LYS A 36 -0.41 -10.84 22.34
C LYS A 36 0.16 -12.25 22.15
N GLN A 37 -0.48 -13.08 21.29
CA GLN A 37 0.01 -14.42 20.96
C GLN A 37 1.38 -14.36 20.27
N MET A 38 1.54 -13.46 19.31
CA MET A 38 2.82 -13.24 18.62
C MET A 38 3.93 -12.86 19.62
N HIS A 39 3.69 -11.90 20.51
CA HIS A 39 4.69 -11.49 21.52
C HIS A 39 5.00 -12.59 22.55
N ALA A 40 4.09 -13.53 22.76
CA ALA A 40 4.27 -14.66 23.67
C ALA A 40 4.89 -15.89 22.97
N ASP A 41 5.24 -15.80 21.68
CA ASP A 41 5.70 -16.92 20.84
C ASP A 41 4.68 -18.09 20.82
N GLN A 42 3.40 -17.73 20.74
CA GLN A 42 2.25 -18.66 20.74
C GLN A 42 1.40 -18.51 19.48
N SER A 43 2.00 -18.09 18.39
CA SER A 43 1.31 -17.95 17.11
C SER A 43 0.87 -19.31 16.57
N GLU A 44 -0.32 -19.35 15.96
CA GLU A 44 -0.94 -20.59 15.51
C GLU A 44 -0.62 -20.94 14.06
N GLY A 45 -0.04 -20.00 13.30
CA GLY A 45 0.29 -20.18 11.89
C GLY A 45 1.31 -21.29 11.68
N LYS A 46 0.99 -22.22 10.76
CA LYS A 46 1.83 -23.38 10.44
C LYS A 46 2.01 -23.56 8.94
N LYS A 47 1.49 -22.65 8.16
CA LYS A 47 1.57 -22.75 6.71
C LYS A 47 2.91 -22.21 6.24
N GLU A 48 3.69 -23.06 5.62
CA GLU A 48 4.92 -22.73 4.92
C GLU A 48 4.59 -22.23 3.51
N ILE A 49 5.26 -21.18 3.05
CA ILE A 49 5.08 -20.67 1.69
C ILE A 49 6.42 -20.18 1.12
N PRO A 50 6.66 -20.37 -0.20
CA PRO A 50 7.90 -19.90 -0.82
C PRO A 50 7.95 -18.37 -0.91
N VAL A 51 6.82 -17.71 -1.12
CA VAL A 51 6.75 -16.25 -1.26
C VAL A 51 5.46 -15.72 -0.66
N LEU A 52 5.58 -14.66 0.15
CA LEU A 52 4.48 -13.85 0.63
C LEU A 52 4.52 -12.49 -0.08
N PHE A 53 3.46 -12.16 -0.80
CA PHE A 53 3.25 -10.83 -1.35
C PHE A 53 2.48 -9.98 -0.36
N GLU A 54 2.96 -8.77 -0.15
CA GLU A 54 2.40 -7.80 0.78
C GLU A 54 2.21 -6.47 0.05
N GLU A 55 1.09 -5.80 0.27
CA GLU A 55 0.80 -4.47 -0.25
C GLU A 55 0.40 -3.57 0.90
N MET A 56 0.99 -2.38 0.95
CA MET A 56 0.66 -1.36 1.94
C MET A 56 0.37 -0.03 1.27
N ASP A 57 -0.75 0.60 1.67
CA ASP A 57 -1.20 1.88 1.13
C ASP A 57 -1.93 2.71 2.20
N GLY A 58 -1.94 4.02 2.03
CA GLY A 58 -2.59 4.97 2.91
C GLY A 58 -3.80 5.65 2.25
N VAL A 59 -4.97 5.55 2.87
CA VAL A 59 -6.19 6.20 2.42
C VAL A 59 -6.54 7.38 3.32
N TRP A 60 -6.57 8.59 2.79
CA TRP A 60 -6.92 9.80 3.53
C TRP A 60 -8.42 10.01 3.63
N LEU A 61 -8.97 9.81 4.81
CA LEU A 61 -10.40 9.94 5.10
C LEU A 61 -10.74 11.35 5.61
N SER A 62 -11.81 11.92 5.08
CA SER A 62 -12.41 13.14 5.63
C SER A 62 -13.30 12.78 6.80
N MET A 63 -12.88 13.15 8.00
CA MET A 63 -13.61 12.88 9.23
C MET A 63 -14.61 14.00 9.55
N GLN A 64 -15.65 13.65 10.30
CA GLN A 64 -16.62 14.58 10.87
C GLN A 64 -16.77 14.27 12.37
N ASP A 65 -17.00 15.33 13.17
CA ASP A 65 -17.36 15.16 14.57
C ASP A 65 -18.85 14.79 14.73
N GLU A 66 -19.29 14.59 15.98
CA GLU A 66 -20.70 14.28 16.31
C GLU A 66 -21.68 15.39 15.87
N GLN A 67 -21.20 16.61 15.64
CA GLN A 67 -21.97 17.75 15.16
C GLN A 67 -21.87 17.91 13.62
N HIS A 68 -21.34 16.90 12.91
CA HIS A 68 -21.09 16.91 11.46
C HIS A 68 -20.16 18.03 10.97
N LYS A 69 -19.34 18.62 11.85
CA LYS A 69 -18.30 19.56 11.46
C LYS A 69 -17.11 18.81 10.87
N LYS A 70 -16.52 19.38 9.82
CA LYS A 70 -15.31 18.82 9.22
C LYS A 70 -14.17 18.80 10.21
N MET A 71 -13.58 17.65 10.42
CA MET A 71 -12.36 17.44 11.18
C MET A 71 -11.14 17.36 10.24
N LYS A 72 -9.95 17.34 10.83
CA LYS A 72 -8.71 17.07 10.12
C LYS A 72 -8.81 15.68 9.46
N LYS A 73 -8.35 15.58 8.21
CA LYS A 73 -8.22 14.28 7.55
C LYS A 73 -7.34 13.34 8.37
N GLN A 74 -7.72 12.08 8.39
CA GLN A 74 -6.94 11.01 9.02
C GLN A 74 -6.56 9.98 7.99
N GLU A 75 -5.35 9.46 8.09
CA GLU A 75 -4.86 8.38 7.26
C GLU A 75 -5.34 7.04 7.84
N MET A 76 -6.03 6.28 7.02
CA MET A 76 -6.30 4.88 7.25
C MET A 76 -5.26 4.06 6.52
N LYS A 77 -4.46 3.31 7.24
CA LYS A 77 -3.48 2.37 6.69
C LYS A 77 -4.19 1.10 6.26
N VAL A 78 -3.81 0.59 5.11
CA VAL A 78 -4.35 -0.66 4.56
C VAL A 78 -3.18 -1.58 4.27
N PHE A 79 -3.32 -2.82 4.70
CA PHE A 79 -2.41 -3.90 4.41
C PHE A 79 -3.16 -5.03 3.73
N THR A 80 -2.57 -5.60 2.71
CA THR A 80 -3.07 -6.79 2.02
C THR A 80 -1.92 -7.79 1.89
N MET A 81 -2.16 -9.05 2.19
CA MET A 81 -1.21 -10.13 1.91
C MET A 81 -1.86 -11.22 1.07
N TYR A 82 -1.05 -11.90 0.24
CA TYR A 82 -1.48 -12.99 -0.61
C TYR A 82 -0.31 -13.87 -1.07
N GLU A 83 -0.61 -15.07 -1.56
CA GLU A 83 0.36 -16.10 -1.92
C GLU A 83 0.73 -16.10 -3.43
N GLY A 84 0.09 -15.25 -4.22
CA GLY A 84 0.24 -15.16 -5.66
C GLY A 84 -1.12 -15.08 -6.37
N TRP A 85 -1.14 -15.46 -7.63
CA TRP A 85 -2.30 -15.37 -8.51
C TRP A 85 -2.89 -16.75 -8.80
N ASP A 86 -4.22 -16.84 -8.92
CA ASP A 86 -4.93 -18.05 -9.29
C ASP A 86 -4.76 -18.31 -10.79
N ALA A 87 -3.84 -19.22 -11.14
CA ALA A 87 -3.50 -19.54 -12.53
C ALA A 87 -4.70 -20.04 -13.36
N GLU A 88 -5.68 -20.70 -12.75
CA GLU A 88 -6.87 -21.19 -13.46
C GLU A 88 -7.82 -20.03 -13.81
N LYS A 89 -7.98 -19.07 -12.92
CA LYS A 89 -8.78 -17.88 -13.20
C LYS A 89 -8.07 -16.92 -14.17
N GLU A 90 -6.76 -16.86 -14.10
CA GLU A 90 -5.96 -16.06 -15.03
C GLU A 90 -6.10 -16.56 -16.47
N LYS A 91 -6.09 -17.88 -16.70
CA LYS A 91 -6.41 -18.48 -18.02
C LYS A 91 -7.81 -18.11 -18.53
N GLN A 92 -8.73 -17.76 -17.63
CA GLN A 92 -10.08 -17.29 -17.97
C GLN A 92 -10.17 -15.76 -18.12
N GLY A 93 -9.02 -15.05 -18.10
CA GLY A 93 -8.96 -13.59 -18.15
C GLY A 93 -9.42 -12.89 -16.87
N ARG A 94 -9.41 -13.58 -15.71
CA ARG A 94 -9.78 -13.04 -14.41
C ARG A 94 -8.57 -13.03 -13.49
N SER A 95 -8.19 -11.87 -13.01
CA SER A 95 -7.20 -11.79 -11.94
C SER A 95 -7.85 -12.12 -10.59
N SER A 96 -7.27 -13.06 -9.86
CA SER A 96 -7.72 -13.42 -8.51
C SER A 96 -6.51 -13.80 -7.65
N LEU A 97 -6.45 -13.23 -6.45
CA LEU A 97 -5.36 -13.49 -5.51
C LEU A 97 -5.65 -14.75 -4.67
N VAL A 98 -4.63 -15.58 -4.48
CA VAL A 98 -4.70 -16.78 -3.63
C VAL A 98 -4.41 -16.39 -2.19
N GLY A 99 -5.21 -16.89 -1.26
CA GLY A 99 -4.97 -16.70 0.16
C GLY A 99 -5.05 -15.27 0.65
N LYS A 100 -5.76 -14.37 -0.07
CA LYS A 100 -5.86 -12.95 0.27
C LYS A 100 -6.39 -12.73 1.68
N THR A 101 -5.67 -11.92 2.45
CA THR A 101 -6.06 -11.41 3.76
C THR A 101 -5.82 -9.90 3.80
N MET A 102 -6.65 -9.16 4.50
CA MET A 102 -6.56 -7.70 4.59
C MET A 102 -6.65 -7.26 6.05
N LEU A 103 -5.93 -6.18 6.36
CA LEU A 103 -5.97 -5.44 7.61
C LEU A 103 -6.11 -3.95 7.29
N ALA A 104 -6.89 -3.22 8.05
CA ALA A 104 -6.97 -1.77 7.94
C ALA A 104 -7.07 -1.14 9.33
N GLY A 105 -6.42 0.03 9.53
CA GLY A 105 -6.42 0.70 10.81
C GLY A 105 -5.98 2.16 10.73
N MET A 106 -6.33 2.93 11.75
CA MET A 106 -5.95 4.35 11.90
C MET A 106 -4.88 4.56 12.96
N GLU A 107 -4.31 3.50 13.48
CA GLU A 107 -3.27 3.52 14.50
C GLU A 107 -1.99 4.18 13.98
N LYS A 108 -1.10 4.52 14.92
CA LYS A 108 0.28 4.91 14.58
C LYS A 108 1.00 3.75 13.92
N SER A 109 1.95 4.05 13.03
CA SER A 109 2.69 3.08 12.22
C SER A 109 3.20 1.88 13.03
N LYS A 110 3.85 2.11 14.15
CA LYS A 110 4.37 1.01 15.00
C LYS A 110 3.27 0.01 15.38
N LYS A 111 2.12 0.48 15.92
CA LYS A 111 1.02 -0.42 16.31
C LYS A 111 0.40 -1.11 15.10
N PHE A 112 0.35 -0.45 13.95
CA PHE A 112 -0.15 -1.03 12.72
C PHE A 112 0.76 -2.15 12.21
N HIS A 113 2.08 -1.96 12.28
CA HIS A 113 3.06 -3.01 11.94
C HIS A 113 2.98 -4.20 12.89
N GLU A 114 2.82 -3.98 14.21
CA GLU A 114 2.60 -5.08 15.17
C GLU A 114 1.38 -5.93 14.78
N LYS A 115 0.26 -5.30 14.41
CA LYS A 115 -0.95 -5.99 13.93
C LYS A 115 -0.71 -6.71 12.59
N ARG A 116 0.06 -6.10 11.68
CA ARG A 116 0.45 -6.70 10.41
C ARG A 116 1.22 -7.99 10.63
N GLU A 117 2.26 -7.96 11.44
CA GLU A 117 3.06 -9.17 11.75
C GLU A 117 2.20 -10.23 12.47
N ALA A 118 1.39 -9.83 13.44
CA ALA A 118 0.48 -10.76 14.10
C ALA A 118 -0.52 -11.41 13.12
N CYS A 119 -0.98 -10.67 12.12
CA CYS A 119 -1.83 -11.20 11.05
C CYS A 119 -1.11 -12.24 10.19
N ILE A 120 0.18 -12.03 9.91
CA ILE A 120 1.04 -12.98 9.19
C ILE A 120 1.26 -14.23 10.04
N CYS A 121 1.71 -14.07 11.29
CA CYS A 121 1.99 -15.15 12.23
C CYS A 121 0.73 -15.97 12.60
N LYS A 122 -0.45 -15.41 12.50
CA LYS A 122 -1.72 -16.14 12.68
C LYS A 122 -1.96 -17.17 11.58
N LYS A 123 -1.43 -16.94 10.39
CA LYS A 123 -1.71 -17.76 9.20
C LYS A 123 -0.52 -18.60 8.75
N TYR A 124 0.67 -18.03 8.82
CA TYR A 124 1.90 -18.64 8.34
C TYR A 124 2.86 -18.93 9.49
N ASP A 125 3.71 -19.91 9.29
CA ASP A 125 4.95 -20.04 10.05
C ASP A 125 5.91 -18.94 9.53
N ALA A 126 6.12 -17.91 10.33
CA ALA A 126 6.86 -16.73 9.89
C ALA A 126 8.33 -17.06 9.55
N ASP A 127 8.93 -18.03 10.24
CA ASP A 127 10.31 -18.46 10.03
C ASP A 127 10.46 -19.31 8.76
N GLU A 128 9.35 -19.89 8.25
CA GLU A 128 9.30 -20.73 7.06
C GLU A 128 8.69 -20.02 5.85
N ILE A 129 8.60 -18.68 5.88
CA ILE A 129 8.31 -17.87 4.70
C ILE A 129 9.62 -17.69 3.92
N GLY A 130 9.71 -18.29 2.73
CA GLY A 130 10.94 -18.25 1.95
C GLY A 130 11.36 -16.86 1.50
N GLN A 131 10.41 -16.02 1.09
CA GLN A 131 10.65 -14.63 0.71
C GLN A 131 9.42 -13.76 0.98
N ARG A 132 9.63 -12.54 1.47
CA ARG A 132 8.59 -11.51 1.58
C ARG A 132 8.84 -10.41 0.55
N ILE A 133 7.80 -10.01 -0.16
CA ILE A 133 7.85 -8.92 -1.16
C ILE A 133 6.82 -7.88 -0.76
N LEU A 134 7.30 -6.72 -0.31
CA LEU A 134 6.47 -5.61 0.15
C LEU A 134 6.33 -4.56 -0.96
N ASN A 135 5.12 -4.38 -1.44
CA ASN A 135 4.74 -3.37 -2.42
C ASN A 135 4.10 -2.15 -1.72
N GLY A 136 4.52 -0.94 -2.08
CA GLY A 136 3.99 0.28 -1.47
C GLY A 136 4.37 1.55 -2.21
N ASP A 137 3.79 2.68 -1.79
CA ASP A 137 3.97 4.00 -2.40
C ASP A 137 5.27 4.73 -1.99
N GLY A 138 6.06 4.13 -1.12
CA GLY A 138 7.28 4.74 -0.58
C GLY A 138 7.03 5.68 0.59
N GLY A 139 5.87 5.65 1.19
CA GLY A 139 5.58 6.37 2.42
C GLY A 139 6.48 5.91 3.57
N SER A 140 7.02 6.85 4.35
CA SER A 140 7.99 6.56 5.42
C SER A 140 7.51 5.52 6.44
N TRP A 141 6.20 5.45 6.70
CA TRP A 141 5.62 4.50 7.62
C TRP A 141 5.60 3.06 7.09
N ILE A 142 5.76 2.85 5.78
CA ILE A 142 5.84 1.53 5.14
C ILE A 142 7.19 0.88 5.38
N TYR A 143 8.25 1.69 5.51
CA TYR A 143 9.64 1.25 5.68
C TYR A 143 10.03 0.86 7.11
N GLU A 144 9.11 0.88 8.07
CA GLU A 144 9.40 0.33 9.40
C GLU A 144 9.21 -1.20 9.37
N PRO A 145 10.14 -1.99 8.78
CA PRO A 145 9.94 -3.41 8.60
C PRO A 145 10.28 -4.14 9.90
N TYR A 146 9.42 -5.06 10.29
CA TYR A 146 9.77 -6.10 11.26
C TYR A 146 10.68 -7.17 10.62
N ASP A 147 10.68 -7.23 9.29
CA ASP A 147 11.54 -8.11 8.52
C ASP A 147 12.47 -7.27 7.64
N PRO A 148 13.76 -7.12 8.04
CA PRO A 148 14.75 -6.38 7.26
C PRO A 148 15.13 -7.08 5.94
N GLU A 149 14.79 -8.35 5.77
CA GLU A 149 15.05 -9.12 4.55
C GLU A 149 13.90 -9.00 3.53
N ALA A 150 12.79 -8.39 3.92
CA ALA A 150 11.68 -8.15 3.01
C ALA A 150 12.13 -7.26 1.83
N ILE A 151 11.81 -7.70 0.61
CA ILE A 151 12.13 -6.97 -0.61
C ILE A 151 11.10 -5.90 -0.82
N PHE A 152 11.51 -4.64 -0.69
CA PHE A 152 10.64 -3.52 -1.02
C PHE A 152 10.53 -3.36 -2.55
N GLN A 153 9.30 -3.16 -3.02
CA GLN A 153 8.95 -2.85 -4.40
C GLN A 153 8.12 -1.58 -4.42
N LEU A 154 8.58 -0.57 -5.15
CA LEU A 154 7.80 0.65 -5.32
C LEU A 154 6.61 0.40 -6.25
N ASP A 155 5.41 0.78 -5.80
CA ASP A 155 4.18 0.53 -6.54
C ASP A 155 4.18 1.30 -7.88
N ARG A 156 4.01 0.53 -8.95
CA ARG A 156 3.99 1.02 -10.33
C ARG A 156 2.89 2.07 -10.58
N TYR A 157 1.72 1.89 -9.99
CA TYR A 157 0.63 2.85 -10.12
C TYR A 157 1.01 4.22 -9.55
N HIS A 158 1.60 4.24 -8.36
CA HIS A 158 2.06 5.47 -7.71
C HIS A 158 3.20 6.14 -8.48
N VAL A 159 4.17 5.38 -8.99
CA VAL A 159 5.21 5.91 -9.88
C VAL A 159 4.60 6.61 -11.10
N TYR A 160 3.61 5.99 -11.73
CA TYR A 160 2.94 6.58 -12.89
C TYR A 160 2.14 7.84 -12.56
N GLN A 161 1.50 7.87 -11.39
CA GLN A 161 0.80 9.05 -10.89
C GLN A 161 1.76 10.21 -10.64
N GLU A 162 2.90 9.95 -10.00
CA GLU A 162 3.94 10.93 -9.74
C GLU A 162 4.53 11.50 -11.04
N ILE A 163 4.86 10.65 -12.01
CA ILE A 163 5.31 11.09 -13.34
C ILE A 163 4.26 11.99 -14.00
N THR A 164 2.99 11.58 -13.97
CA THR A 164 1.90 12.35 -14.60
C THR A 164 1.67 13.69 -13.93
N GLY A 165 1.74 13.75 -12.61
CA GLY A 165 1.48 14.96 -11.81
C GLY A 165 2.62 15.97 -11.85
N LYS A 166 3.85 15.50 -12.02
CA LYS A 166 5.05 16.34 -11.91
C LYS A 166 5.67 16.73 -13.25
N ILE A 167 5.56 15.89 -14.28
CA ILE A 167 6.08 16.17 -15.63
C ILE A 167 4.94 16.63 -16.53
N ARG A 168 5.05 17.83 -17.11
CA ARG A 168 4.03 18.37 -18.02
C ARG A 168 4.18 17.85 -19.45
N ASP A 169 5.41 17.68 -19.91
CA ASP A 169 5.71 17.23 -21.27
C ASP A 169 5.32 15.77 -21.47
N LYS A 170 4.43 15.51 -22.44
CA LYS A 170 3.92 14.15 -22.73
C LYS A 170 4.96 13.22 -23.34
N LYS A 171 5.97 13.77 -24.02
CA LYS A 171 7.07 12.99 -24.55
C LYS A 171 7.98 12.54 -23.42
N ALA A 172 8.36 13.46 -22.54
CA ALA A 172 9.15 13.15 -21.35
C ALA A 172 8.44 12.13 -20.44
N GLN A 173 7.11 12.27 -20.21
CA GLN A 173 6.35 11.26 -19.48
C GLN A 173 6.49 9.85 -20.08
N ARG A 174 6.44 9.72 -21.40
CA ARG A 174 6.56 8.42 -22.07
C ARG A 174 7.96 7.83 -21.95
N GLU A 175 8.98 8.63 -22.17
CA GLU A 175 10.39 8.21 -22.02
C GLU A 175 10.69 7.72 -20.61
N ILE A 176 10.27 8.49 -19.57
CA ILE A 176 10.48 8.13 -18.17
C ILE A 176 9.77 6.81 -17.83
N ARG A 177 8.53 6.62 -18.32
CA ARG A 177 7.79 5.38 -18.10
C ARG A 177 8.43 4.19 -18.83
N GLU A 178 8.89 4.38 -20.05
CA GLU A 178 9.57 3.33 -20.81
C GLU A 178 10.86 2.87 -20.11
N LEU A 179 11.65 3.81 -19.59
CA LEU A 179 12.84 3.49 -18.81
C LEU A 179 12.49 2.73 -17.52
N PHE A 180 11.43 3.14 -16.83
CA PHE A 180 10.93 2.41 -15.66
C PHE A 180 10.47 0.99 -16.03
N ASP A 181 9.65 0.85 -17.08
CA ASP A 181 9.08 -0.41 -17.52
C ASP A 181 10.13 -1.40 -18.02
N THR A 182 11.18 -0.88 -18.62
CA THR A 182 12.32 -1.71 -19.10
C THR A 182 13.31 -2.04 -17.98
N GLY A 183 13.09 -1.51 -16.75
CA GLY A 183 13.95 -1.78 -15.60
C GLY A 183 15.31 -1.09 -15.71
N LYS A 184 15.32 0.16 -16.08
CA LYS A 184 16.51 0.99 -16.26
C LYS A 184 16.45 2.21 -15.30
N PRO A 185 16.47 1.98 -13.98
CA PRO A 185 16.29 3.04 -13.00
C PRO A 185 17.38 4.12 -13.09
N GLU A 186 18.61 3.76 -13.38
CA GLU A 186 19.72 4.71 -13.51
C GLU A 186 19.51 5.68 -14.68
N GLU A 187 19.20 5.14 -15.86
CA GLU A 187 18.92 5.94 -17.05
C GLU A 187 17.69 6.83 -16.83
N MET A 188 16.67 6.31 -16.10
CA MET A 188 15.48 7.07 -15.76
C MET A 188 15.78 8.26 -14.86
N LEU A 189 16.56 8.06 -13.81
CA LEU A 189 16.94 9.11 -12.87
C LEU A 189 17.79 10.19 -13.57
N GLU A 190 18.75 9.79 -14.39
CA GLU A 190 19.58 10.69 -15.21
C GLU A 190 18.70 11.50 -16.17
N TYR A 191 17.77 10.86 -16.88
CA TYR A 191 16.84 11.54 -17.77
C TYR A 191 16.02 12.63 -17.03
N ILE A 192 15.52 12.32 -15.83
CA ILE A 192 14.74 13.29 -15.04
C ILE A 192 15.59 14.48 -14.61
N GLN A 193 16.85 14.27 -14.23
CA GLN A 193 17.77 15.37 -13.88
C GLN A 193 18.03 16.29 -15.08
N ILE A 194 18.33 15.71 -16.25
CA ILE A 194 18.55 16.46 -17.49
C ILE A 194 17.28 17.26 -17.85
N TYR A 195 16.11 16.61 -17.77
CA TYR A 195 14.83 17.27 -18.01
C TYR A 195 14.59 18.41 -17.05
N ALA A 196 14.78 18.21 -15.75
CA ALA A 196 14.58 19.23 -14.72
C ALA A 196 15.42 20.49 -14.98
N THR A 197 16.69 20.28 -15.36
CA THR A 197 17.60 21.38 -15.74
C THR A 197 17.16 22.06 -17.04
N SER A 198 16.70 21.29 -18.04
CA SER A 198 16.31 21.83 -19.35
C SER A 198 15.04 22.71 -19.31
N VAL A 199 14.19 22.54 -18.29
CA VAL A 199 12.94 23.29 -18.11
C VAL A 199 13.07 24.38 -17.04
N GLU A 200 14.27 24.71 -16.59
CA GLU A 200 14.50 25.86 -15.72
C GLU A 200 14.04 27.14 -16.41
N SER A 201 13.26 27.94 -15.68
CA SER A 201 12.69 29.19 -16.17
C SER A 201 12.97 30.33 -15.20
N PRO A 202 13.28 31.52 -15.67
CA PRO A 202 13.36 32.70 -14.81
C PRO A 202 11.99 33.19 -14.29
N ASP A 203 10.89 32.68 -14.84
CA ASP A 203 9.55 32.96 -14.33
C ASP A 203 9.29 32.14 -13.05
N GLU A 204 9.23 32.84 -11.90
CA GLU A 204 8.94 32.24 -10.59
C GLU A 204 7.60 31.50 -10.53
N LYS A 205 6.67 31.77 -11.46
CA LYS A 205 5.39 31.06 -11.55
C LYS A 205 5.51 29.69 -12.26
N ASP A 206 6.57 29.50 -13.06
CA ASP A 206 6.82 28.21 -13.71
C ASP A 206 7.54 27.27 -12.75
N LYS A 207 6.80 26.33 -12.21
CA LYS A 207 7.31 25.31 -11.29
C LYS A 207 7.70 24.00 -11.97
N SER A 208 7.92 24.01 -13.27
CA SER A 208 8.18 22.77 -14.03
C SER A 208 9.48 22.09 -13.58
N SER A 209 10.56 22.85 -13.44
CA SER A 209 11.84 22.37 -12.94
C SER A 209 11.72 21.87 -11.48
N GLN A 210 11.11 22.69 -10.60
CA GLN A 210 10.89 22.28 -9.20
C GLN A 210 10.16 20.94 -9.10
N LYS A 211 9.07 20.77 -9.85
CA LYS A 211 8.30 19.52 -9.86
C LYS A 211 9.10 18.34 -10.39
N ALA A 212 9.91 18.53 -11.41
CA ALA A 212 10.77 17.47 -11.94
C ALA A 212 11.84 17.07 -10.91
N TRP A 213 12.41 18.01 -10.16
CA TRP A 213 13.32 17.72 -9.05
C TRP A 213 12.61 17.00 -7.88
N GLU A 214 11.36 17.35 -7.57
CA GLU A 214 10.56 16.63 -6.58
C GLU A 214 10.31 15.16 -7.01
N LEU A 215 10.07 14.92 -8.31
CA LEU A 215 9.96 13.56 -8.84
C LEU A 215 11.29 12.80 -8.70
N TYR A 216 12.39 13.44 -9.07
CA TYR A 216 13.73 12.85 -8.92
C TYR A 216 14.00 12.44 -7.47
N GLN A 217 13.77 13.36 -6.52
CA GLN A 217 13.99 13.08 -5.09
C GLN A 217 13.13 11.94 -4.58
N TYR A 218 11.86 11.87 -4.99
CA TYR A 218 10.97 10.77 -4.64
C TYR A 218 11.48 9.42 -5.15
N LEU A 219 11.87 9.36 -6.42
CA LEU A 219 12.37 8.13 -7.04
C LEU A 219 13.73 7.73 -6.49
N GLU A 220 14.63 8.68 -6.27
CA GLU A 220 15.96 8.43 -5.68
C GLU A 220 15.85 7.93 -4.24
N HIS A 221 14.94 8.51 -3.44
CA HIS A 221 14.67 8.04 -2.08
C HIS A 221 14.19 6.58 -2.07
N ASN A 222 13.45 6.18 -3.10
CA ASN A 222 12.87 4.85 -3.24
C ASN A 222 13.66 3.96 -4.23
N ARG A 223 14.92 4.28 -4.49
CA ARG A 223 15.74 3.67 -5.54
C ARG A 223 15.80 2.15 -5.48
N GLU A 224 15.90 1.58 -4.29
CA GLU A 224 15.91 0.13 -4.09
C GLU A 224 14.62 -0.56 -4.58
N GLY A 225 13.48 0.14 -4.50
CA GLY A 225 12.18 -0.33 -4.96
C GLY A 225 11.89 -0.16 -6.45
N LEU A 226 12.74 0.55 -7.20
CA LEU A 226 12.48 0.88 -8.62
C LEU A 226 12.65 -0.32 -9.54
N LEU A 227 13.60 -1.20 -9.25
CA LEU A 227 13.82 -2.39 -10.07
C LEU A 227 12.83 -3.48 -9.62
N PRO A 228 12.01 -4.03 -10.55
CA PRO A 228 11.11 -5.12 -10.23
C PRO A 228 11.82 -6.31 -9.59
N TYR A 229 11.19 -6.97 -8.63
CA TYR A 229 11.79 -8.07 -7.87
C TYR A 229 12.26 -9.22 -8.78
N ASP A 230 11.51 -9.54 -9.84
CA ASP A 230 11.86 -10.56 -10.84
C ASP A 230 13.15 -10.25 -11.58
N LYS A 231 13.50 -8.97 -11.73
CA LYS A 231 14.76 -8.51 -12.33
C LYS A 231 15.93 -8.42 -11.34
N ARG A 232 15.68 -8.63 -10.05
CA ARG A 232 16.73 -8.62 -9.01
C ARG A 232 17.39 -9.99 -8.81
N GLY A 233 17.11 -10.97 -9.68
CA GLY A 233 17.64 -12.33 -9.56
C GLY A 233 16.97 -13.16 -8.46
N ILE A 234 15.85 -12.70 -7.92
CA ILE A 234 15.08 -13.40 -6.92
C ILE A 234 14.34 -14.54 -7.60
N LYS A 235 14.66 -15.76 -7.19
CA LYS A 235 13.96 -16.95 -7.68
C LYS A 235 12.66 -17.09 -6.88
N ILE A 236 11.55 -16.75 -7.49
CA ILE A 236 10.25 -17.14 -7.03
C ILE A 236 10.03 -18.58 -7.55
N ALA A 237 9.96 -19.51 -6.63
CA ALA A 237 9.76 -20.93 -6.94
C ALA A 237 8.32 -21.18 -7.43
#